data_9445e1e331381b6bf6560f682592db50
#
_entry.id   9445e1e331381b6bf6560f682592db50
#
_cell.length_a   1.000
_cell.length_b   1.000
_cell.length_c   1.000
_cell.angle_alpha   90.00
_cell.angle_beta   90.00
_cell.angle_gamma   90.00
#
_symmetry.space_group_name_H-M   'P 1'
#
loop_
_entity.id
_entity.type
_entity.pdbx_description
1 polymer ?
#
loop_
_entity_poly.entity_id
_entity_poly.type
_entity_poly.pdbx_seq_one_letter_code
_entity_poly.pdbx_strand_id
1 'polypeptide(L)'
;IDGSLCLVTGFGKCAKPLAKRLAAWGADVIIMARRPKQRNDAALCGYKVMSFEDIPIYRHLLADVDFCFNTVPARVVCDDILSQLCKGAVVIDIASMPGGVDFEYCKEHEIPYRHSLGIPGKLSPKSSGIILADAAIKVVSDFNK
;
A
#
# COMPACT_ATOMS: atom_id res chain seq x y z
N ILE A 1 -13.12 -1.19 3.92
CA ILE A 1 -12.16 -2.12 3.28
C ILE A 1 -12.89 -3.12 2.39
N ASP A 2 -14.02 -3.66 2.81
CA ASP A 2 -14.83 -4.54 1.97
C ASP A 2 -15.27 -3.79 0.69
N GLY A 3 -15.00 -4.40 -0.47
CA GLY A 3 -15.23 -3.80 -1.79
C GLY A 3 -14.26 -2.68 -2.20
N SER A 4 -13.28 -2.33 -1.37
CA SER A 4 -12.30 -1.28 -1.70
C SER A 4 -11.17 -1.82 -2.58
N LEU A 5 -10.60 -0.95 -3.42
CA LEU A 5 -9.39 -1.25 -4.19
C LEU A 5 -8.16 -0.77 -3.41
N CYS A 6 -7.28 -1.72 -3.07
CA CYS A 6 -6.08 -1.48 -2.29
C CYS A 6 -4.82 -1.68 -3.14
N LEU A 7 -4.01 -0.64 -3.28
CA LEU A 7 -2.66 -0.72 -3.85
C LEU A 7 -1.66 -1.00 -2.73
N VAL A 8 -0.83 -2.03 -2.90
CA VAL A 8 0.26 -2.35 -1.96
C VAL A 8 1.58 -2.32 -2.72
N THR A 9 2.51 -1.44 -2.35
CA THR A 9 3.83 -1.39 -2.96
C THR A 9 4.81 -2.36 -2.29
N GLY A 10 5.51 -3.14 -3.11
CA GLY A 10 6.37 -4.23 -2.66
C GLY A 10 5.61 -5.55 -2.41
N PHE A 11 6.36 -6.66 -2.33
CA PHE A 11 5.81 -7.97 -1.94
C PHE A 11 6.82 -8.74 -1.08
N GLY A 12 7.28 -8.07 -0.04
CA GLY A 12 8.21 -8.58 0.95
C GLY A 12 7.52 -9.15 2.20
N LYS A 13 8.30 -9.26 3.28
CA LYS A 13 7.86 -9.86 4.55
C LYS A 13 6.66 -9.12 5.19
N CYS A 14 6.55 -7.80 5.00
CA CYS A 14 5.45 -7.00 5.54
C CYS A 14 4.26 -6.99 4.58
N ALA A 15 4.51 -6.85 3.27
CA ALA A 15 3.45 -6.75 2.26
C ALA A 15 2.63 -8.03 2.11
N LYS A 16 3.26 -9.21 2.17
CA LYS A 16 2.58 -10.51 2.03
C LYS A 16 1.44 -10.71 3.04
N PRO A 17 1.67 -10.61 4.36
CA PRO A 17 0.61 -10.74 5.35
C PRO A 17 -0.41 -9.61 5.28
N LEU A 18 0.01 -8.37 4.95
CA LEU A 18 -0.91 -7.26 4.75
C LEU A 18 -1.88 -7.54 3.60
N ALA A 19 -1.37 -7.89 2.42
CA ALA A 19 -2.18 -8.21 1.25
C ALA A 19 -3.18 -9.34 1.52
N LYS A 20 -2.71 -10.40 2.19
CA LYS A 20 -3.56 -11.52 2.60
C LYS A 20 -4.69 -11.07 3.53
N ARG A 21 -4.41 -10.17 4.47
CA ARG A 21 -5.42 -9.66 5.41
C ARG A 21 -6.43 -8.75 4.74
N LEU A 22 -5.97 -7.85 3.87
CA LEU A 22 -6.84 -6.97 3.08
C LEU A 22 -7.80 -7.80 2.21
N ALA A 23 -7.28 -8.79 1.48
CA ALA A 23 -8.11 -9.69 0.67
C ALA A 23 -9.11 -10.49 1.51
N ALA A 24 -8.71 -10.97 2.70
CA ALA A 24 -9.62 -11.68 3.62
C ALA A 24 -10.75 -10.78 4.17
N TRP A 25 -10.59 -9.47 4.09
CA TRP A 25 -11.62 -8.49 4.47
C TRP A 25 -12.39 -7.93 3.27
N GLY A 26 -12.31 -8.61 2.13
CA GLY A 26 -13.08 -8.29 0.95
C GLY A 26 -12.49 -7.21 0.04
N ALA A 27 -11.25 -6.77 0.28
CA ALA A 27 -10.60 -5.82 -0.61
C ALA A 27 -10.09 -6.49 -1.88
N ASP A 28 -10.21 -5.79 -3.02
CA ASP A 28 -9.43 -6.06 -4.21
C ASP A 28 -8.01 -5.54 -4.04
N VAL A 29 -7.01 -6.42 -4.16
CA VAL A 29 -5.61 -6.06 -3.90
C VAL A 29 -4.79 -6.06 -5.19
N ILE A 30 -4.10 -4.96 -5.42
CA ILE A 30 -3.09 -4.81 -6.47
C ILE A 30 -1.72 -4.76 -5.81
N ILE A 31 -0.78 -5.56 -6.29
CA ILE A 31 0.62 -5.51 -5.87
C ILE A 31 1.45 -4.80 -6.92
N MET A 32 2.04 -3.68 -6.53
CA MET A 32 3.01 -2.97 -7.37
C MET A 32 4.42 -3.25 -6.88
N ALA A 33 5.24 -3.93 -7.70
CA ALA A 33 6.59 -4.28 -7.29
C ALA A 33 7.60 -4.18 -8.44
N ARG A 34 8.80 -3.69 -8.11
CA ARG A 34 9.89 -3.53 -9.08
C ARG A 34 10.43 -4.86 -9.59
N ARG A 35 10.62 -5.83 -8.68
CA ARG A 35 11.26 -7.11 -9.02
C ARG A 35 10.28 -8.08 -9.67
N PRO A 36 10.58 -8.64 -10.87
CA PRO A 36 9.70 -9.62 -11.53
C PRO A 36 9.37 -10.82 -10.63
N LYS A 37 10.35 -11.31 -9.85
CA LYS A 37 10.12 -12.39 -8.88
C LYS A 37 9.01 -12.07 -7.89
N GLN A 38 8.98 -10.86 -7.35
CA GLN A 38 7.93 -10.45 -6.39
C GLN A 38 6.56 -10.38 -7.06
N ARG A 39 6.49 -9.89 -8.32
CA ARG A 39 5.24 -9.87 -9.09
C ARG A 39 4.75 -11.28 -9.40
N ASN A 40 5.65 -12.19 -9.79
CA ASN A 40 5.30 -13.60 -10.03
C ASN A 40 4.80 -14.28 -8.75
N ASP A 41 5.50 -14.09 -7.61
CA ASP A 41 5.06 -14.62 -6.31
C ASP A 41 3.67 -14.09 -5.93
N ALA A 42 3.39 -12.80 -6.19
CA ALA A 42 2.09 -12.19 -5.92
C ALA A 42 0.99 -12.72 -6.85
N ALA A 43 1.28 -12.87 -8.13
CA ALA A 43 0.34 -13.42 -9.12
C ALA A 43 -0.04 -14.87 -8.78
N LEU A 44 0.91 -15.68 -8.32
CA LEU A 44 0.64 -17.05 -7.83
C LEU A 44 -0.27 -17.08 -6.59
N CYS A 45 -0.30 -15.99 -5.81
CA CYS A 45 -1.23 -15.83 -4.70
C CYS A 45 -2.62 -15.30 -5.15
N GLY A 46 -2.85 -15.07 -6.45
CA GLY A 46 -4.12 -14.59 -7.00
C GLY A 46 -4.27 -13.06 -7.04
N TYR A 47 -3.23 -12.29 -6.71
CA TYR A 47 -3.32 -10.83 -6.76
C TYR A 47 -3.11 -10.29 -8.18
N LYS A 48 -3.77 -9.17 -8.49
CA LYS A 48 -3.40 -8.34 -9.64
C LYS A 48 -2.00 -7.76 -9.40
N VAL A 49 -1.18 -7.71 -10.44
CA VAL A 49 0.21 -7.25 -10.32
C VAL A 49 0.54 -6.21 -11.38
N MET A 50 1.38 -5.25 -11.01
CA MET A 50 1.93 -4.26 -11.93
C MET A 50 3.37 -3.88 -11.54
N SER A 51 4.14 -3.38 -12.49
CA SER A 51 5.43 -2.75 -12.22
C SER A 51 5.25 -1.22 -12.09
N PHE A 52 6.26 -0.53 -11.55
CA PHE A 52 6.26 0.94 -11.55
C PHE A 52 6.35 1.54 -12.96
N GLU A 53 6.90 0.80 -13.92
CA GLU A 53 7.02 1.20 -15.32
C GLU A 53 5.66 1.15 -16.04
N ASP A 54 4.71 0.39 -15.50
CA ASP A 54 3.38 0.22 -16.08
C ASP A 54 2.38 1.33 -15.70
N ILE A 55 2.77 2.28 -14.83
CA ILE A 55 1.91 3.38 -14.37
C ILE A 55 1.21 4.11 -15.51
N PRO A 56 1.88 4.48 -16.63
CA PRO A 56 1.20 5.17 -17.73
C PRO A 56 0.08 4.34 -18.38
N ILE A 57 0.20 3.01 -18.35
CA ILE A 57 -0.76 2.08 -18.95
C ILE A 57 -1.97 1.89 -18.03
N TYR A 58 -1.73 1.84 -16.71
CA TYR A 58 -2.75 1.51 -15.69
C TYR A 58 -3.29 2.74 -14.93
N ARG A 59 -3.22 3.93 -15.52
CA ARG A 59 -3.75 5.17 -14.88
C ARG A 59 -5.21 5.04 -14.45
N HIS A 60 -6.05 4.43 -15.28
CA HIS A 60 -7.46 4.22 -14.97
C HIS A 60 -7.65 3.34 -13.73
N LEU A 61 -6.78 2.34 -13.54
CA LEU A 61 -6.82 1.46 -12.39
C LEU A 61 -6.35 2.17 -11.11
N LEU A 62 -5.34 3.05 -11.22
CA LEU A 62 -4.88 3.85 -10.10
C LEU A 62 -5.91 4.90 -9.67
N ALA A 63 -6.72 5.40 -10.61
CA ALA A 63 -7.80 6.35 -10.33
C ALA A 63 -8.94 5.75 -9.49
N ASP A 64 -9.04 4.42 -9.42
CA ASP A 64 -10.05 3.70 -8.62
C ASP A 64 -9.49 3.24 -7.26
N VAL A 65 -8.21 3.50 -6.96
CA VAL A 65 -7.58 3.09 -5.70
C VAL A 65 -8.11 3.91 -4.53
N ASP A 66 -8.71 3.24 -3.55
CA ASP A 66 -9.18 3.84 -2.30
C ASP A 66 -8.07 3.95 -1.24
N PHE A 67 -7.18 2.94 -1.19
CA PHE A 67 -6.10 2.88 -0.20
C PHE A 67 -4.78 2.51 -0.85
N CYS A 68 -3.75 3.30 -0.60
CA CYS A 68 -2.37 3.03 -1.03
C CYS A 68 -1.49 2.72 0.19
N PHE A 69 -1.02 1.48 0.29
CA PHE A 69 -0.12 1.02 1.35
C PHE A 69 1.30 0.91 0.83
N ASN A 70 2.21 1.72 1.36
CA ASN A 70 3.62 1.58 1.06
C ASN A 70 4.34 0.69 2.08
N THR A 71 5.06 -0.32 1.59
CA THR A 71 5.91 -1.21 2.40
C THR A 71 7.40 -1.12 2.04
N VAL A 72 7.76 -0.28 1.07
CA VAL A 72 9.12 -0.14 0.54
C VAL A 72 9.83 1.02 1.22
N PRO A 73 10.99 0.81 1.89
CA PRO A 73 11.73 1.86 2.57
C PRO A 73 12.61 2.67 1.60
N ALA A 74 12.06 3.04 0.46
CA ALA A 74 12.68 3.87 -0.56
C ALA A 74 11.58 4.70 -1.22
N ARG A 75 11.87 5.91 -1.65
CA ARG A 75 10.93 6.83 -2.28
C ARG A 75 10.38 6.25 -3.58
N VAL A 76 9.22 5.62 -3.50
CA VAL A 76 8.55 4.92 -4.61
C VAL A 76 7.11 5.35 -4.83
N VAL A 77 6.48 5.99 -3.86
CA VAL A 77 5.12 6.53 -3.96
C VAL A 77 5.25 8.06 -4.06
N CYS A 78 5.47 8.54 -5.28
CA CYS A 78 5.70 9.93 -5.59
C CYS A 78 4.57 10.49 -6.49
N ASP A 79 4.78 11.64 -7.07
CA ASP A 79 3.84 12.36 -7.93
C ASP A 79 3.28 11.52 -9.08
N ASP A 80 4.08 10.61 -9.65
CA ASP A 80 3.69 9.69 -10.71
C ASP A 80 2.55 8.74 -10.29
N ILE A 81 2.52 8.32 -9.03
CA ILE A 81 1.44 7.52 -8.46
C ILE A 81 0.38 8.43 -7.82
N LEU A 82 0.82 9.34 -6.93
CA LEU A 82 -0.07 10.15 -6.11
C LEU A 82 -1.04 11.00 -6.94
N SER A 83 -0.58 11.54 -8.07
CA SER A 83 -1.42 12.31 -8.99
C SER A 83 -2.48 11.49 -9.72
N GLN A 84 -2.35 10.16 -9.72
CA GLN A 84 -3.29 9.24 -10.38
C GLN A 84 -4.34 8.67 -9.42
N LEU A 85 -4.12 8.78 -8.10
CA LEU A 85 -5.06 8.24 -7.11
C LEU A 85 -6.40 8.98 -7.15
N CYS A 86 -7.47 8.29 -6.77
CA CYS A 86 -8.80 8.91 -6.69
C CYS A 86 -8.81 10.04 -5.64
N LYS A 87 -9.73 10.99 -5.86
CA LYS A 87 -9.96 12.05 -4.89
C LYS A 87 -10.57 11.46 -3.61
N GLY A 88 -9.82 11.47 -2.54
CA GLY A 88 -10.21 10.86 -1.26
C GLY A 88 -9.47 9.55 -0.95
N ALA A 89 -8.59 9.09 -1.84
CA ALA A 89 -7.69 7.98 -1.52
C ALA A 89 -6.86 8.28 -0.28
N VAL A 90 -6.63 7.26 0.55
CA VAL A 90 -5.80 7.38 1.75
C VAL A 90 -4.47 6.68 1.54
N VAL A 91 -3.37 7.38 1.80
CA VAL A 91 -2.02 6.86 1.66
C VAL A 91 -1.44 6.50 3.03
N ILE A 92 -1.00 5.26 3.20
CA ILE A 92 -0.47 4.73 4.46
C ILE A 92 0.95 4.20 4.22
N ASP A 93 1.95 4.85 4.81
CA ASP A 93 3.33 4.38 4.77
C ASP A 93 3.65 3.58 6.03
N ILE A 94 3.91 2.29 5.85
CA ILE A 94 4.31 1.36 6.91
C ILE A 94 5.76 0.89 6.76
N ALA A 95 6.48 1.45 5.81
CA ALA A 95 7.89 1.16 5.62
C ALA A 95 8.73 1.68 6.79
N SER A 96 9.88 1.06 7.02
CA SER A 96 10.88 1.60 7.95
C SER A 96 11.46 2.91 7.43
N MET A 97 12.04 3.71 8.35
CA MET A 97 12.73 4.95 7.98
C MET A 97 13.67 4.76 6.79
N PRO A 98 13.73 5.72 5.87
CA PRO A 98 13.05 7.02 5.86
C PRO A 98 11.61 7.00 5.37
N GLY A 99 11.03 5.84 5.08
CA GLY A 99 9.74 5.72 4.39
C GLY A 99 9.87 5.77 2.87
N GLY A 100 8.75 5.73 2.16
CA GLY A 100 8.78 5.69 0.71
C GLY A 100 7.71 6.54 0.02
N VAL A 101 6.98 7.34 0.79
CA VAL A 101 5.92 8.24 0.30
C VAL A 101 6.42 9.68 0.28
N ASP A 102 6.06 10.42 -0.75
CA ASP A 102 6.23 11.87 -0.82
C ASP A 102 5.15 12.57 0.00
N PHE A 103 5.43 12.78 1.28
CA PHE A 103 4.47 13.43 2.18
C PHE A 103 4.29 14.93 1.92
N GLU A 104 5.28 15.59 1.33
CA GLU A 104 5.16 17.00 0.93
C GLU A 104 4.14 17.12 -0.19
N TYR A 105 4.25 16.28 -1.20
CA TYR A 105 3.25 16.20 -2.27
C TYR A 105 1.84 15.90 -1.72
N CYS A 106 1.71 14.93 -0.82
CA CYS A 106 0.43 14.62 -0.19
C CYS A 106 -0.17 15.83 0.52
N LYS A 107 0.64 16.58 1.26
CA LYS A 107 0.22 17.77 1.98
C LYS A 107 -0.22 18.91 1.04
N GLU A 108 0.57 19.17 -0.01
CA GLU A 108 0.28 20.21 -1.00
C GLU A 108 -1.01 19.95 -1.79
N HIS A 109 -1.32 18.67 -2.04
CA HIS A 109 -2.49 18.26 -2.82
C HIS A 109 -3.64 17.73 -1.96
N GLU A 110 -3.59 17.96 -0.63
CA GLU A 110 -4.63 17.56 0.32
C GLU A 110 -4.98 16.06 0.28
N ILE A 111 -3.99 15.21 -0.06
CA ILE A 111 -4.15 13.75 -0.03
C ILE A 111 -4.03 13.27 1.41
N PRO A 112 -5.05 12.61 1.99
CA PRO A 112 -4.97 12.05 3.33
C PRO A 112 -3.84 11.02 3.43
N TYR A 113 -2.95 11.19 4.41
CA TYR A 113 -1.85 10.26 4.60
C TYR A 113 -1.55 9.97 6.07
N ARG A 114 -0.95 8.80 6.30
CA ARG A 114 -0.41 8.40 7.60
C ARG A 114 0.97 7.76 7.44
N HIS A 115 1.93 8.22 8.22
CA HIS A 115 3.22 7.56 8.37
C HIS A 115 3.24 6.78 9.68
N SER A 116 3.26 5.46 9.60
CA SER A 116 3.26 4.55 10.75
C SER A 116 4.66 3.97 10.95
N LEU A 117 5.50 4.72 11.67
CA LEU A 117 6.88 4.35 11.98
C LEU A 117 6.99 3.22 13.01
N GLY A 118 7.94 2.33 12.80
CA GLY A 118 8.51 1.50 13.87
C GLY A 118 7.75 0.24 14.23
N ILE A 119 6.80 -0.23 13.41
CA ILE A 119 6.06 -1.46 13.68
C ILE A 119 6.89 -2.74 13.46
N PRO A 120 7.85 -2.85 12.52
CA PRO A 120 8.54 -4.11 12.27
C PRO A 120 9.67 -4.47 13.25
N GLY A 121 10.19 -3.51 13.99
CA GLY A 121 11.47 -3.70 14.73
C GLY A 121 11.36 -4.39 16.08
N LYS A 122 10.17 -4.51 16.66
CA LYS A 122 9.99 -4.96 18.04
C LYS A 122 9.16 -6.23 18.22
N LEU A 123 8.58 -6.79 17.16
CA LEU A 123 7.67 -7.93 17.24
C LEU A 123 8.06 -9.03 16.26
N SER A 124 7.85 -10.28 16.67
CA SER A 124 8.14 -11.50 15.88
C SER A 124 7.61 -11.39 14.43
N PRO A 125 8.34 -11.85 13.40
CA PRO A 125 7.99 -11.64 11.98
C PRO A 125 6.59 -12.13 11.56
N LYS A 126 6.07 -13.16 12.22
CA LYS A 126 4.72 -13.68 11.96
C LYS A 126 3.62 -12.81 12.58
N SER A 127 3.85 -12.34 13.81
CA SER A 127 2.89 -11.51 14.54
C SER A 127 2.88 -10.06 14.05
N SER A 128 4.03 -9.55 13.59
CA SER A 128 4.15 -8.18 13.07
C SER A 128 3.29 -7.92 11.84
N GLY A 129 3.15 -8.91 10.97
CA GLY A 129 2.31 -8.77 9.77
C GLY A 129 0.82 -8.65 10.11
N ILE A 130 0.34 -9.38 11.11
CA ILE A 130 -1.05 -9.33 11.56
C ILE A 130 -1.31 -8.00 12.28
N ILE A 131 -0.42 -7.60 13.18
CA ILE A 131 -0.53 -6.34 13.93
C ILE A 131 -0.43 -5.13 12.99
N LEU A 132 0.40 -5.19 11.95
CA LEU A 132 0.49 -4.16 10.92
C LEU A 132 -0.80 -4.01 10.12
N ALA A 133 -1.39 -5.13 9.73
CA ALA A 133 -2.67 -5.13 9.04
C ALA A 133 -3.77 -4.54 9.94
N ASP A 134 -3.84 -4.98 11.19
CA ASP A 134 -4.83 -4.49 12.16
C ASP A 134 -4.63 -3.00 12.49
N ALA A 135 -3.36 -2.54 12.60
CA ALA A 135 -3.04 -1.13 12.80
C ALA A 135 -3.39 -0.27 11.56
N ALA A 136 -3.07 -0.74 10.35
CA ALA A 136 -3.42 -0.04 9.12
C ALA A 136 -4.94 0.13 8.99
N ILE A 137 -5.70 -0.89 9.33
CA ILE A 137 -7.16 -0.88 9.27
C ILE A 137 -7.77 0.02 10.35
N LYS A 138 -7.19 0.04 11.54
CA LYS A 138 -7.61 0.98 12.59
C LYS A 138 -7.44 2.43 12.12
N VAL A 139 -6.34 2.72 11.44
CA VAL A 139 -6.12 4.04 10.82
C VAL A 139 -7.21 4.37 9.80
N VAL A 140 -7.52 3.42 8.90
CA VAL A 140 -8.60 3.60 7.92
C VAL A 140 -9.95 3.84 8.59
N SER A 141 -10.27 3.11 9.66
CA SER A 141 -11.53 3.31 10.40
C SER A 141 -11.61 4.67 11.10
N ASP A 142 -10.47 5.24 11.50
CA ASP A 142 -10.42 6.55 12.13
C ASP A 142 -10.59 7.72 11.13
N PHE A 143 -10.28 7.51 9.85
CA PHE A 143 -10.55 8.48 8.78
C PHE A 143 -12.02 8.50 8.33
N ASN A 144 -12.79 7.44 8.61
CA ASN A 144 -14.20 7.35 8.23
C ASN A 144 -15.17 7.82 9.35
N LYS A 145 -14.64 8.43 10.40
CA LYS A 145 -15.41 9.14 11.45
C LYS A 145 -15.34 10.63 11.28
#